data_76c29b55c3fa57c0056b80e35d251268
#
_entry.id   76c29b55c3fa57c0056b80e35d251268
#
_cell.length_a   1.000
_cell.length_b   1.000
_cell.length_c   1.000
_cell.angle_alpha   90.00
_cell.angle_beta   90.00
_cell.angle_gamma   90.00
#
_symmetry.space_group_name_H-M   'P 1'
#
loop_
_entity.id
_entity.type
_entity.pdbx_description
1 polymer ?
#
loop_
_entity_poly.entity_id
_entity_poly.type
_entity_poly.pdbx_seq_one_letter_code
_entity_poly.pdbx_strand_id
1 'polypeptide(L)'
;MPTLYSSSIQSLPLLSKGKVRDVYAVGDDKLLMITTDRLSAFDVVMGQPIPEKGVVLNQMANFWFDKLASVIPNHLTGIDPASVVSADEIEQVQGRAVVAKRLKPILVEAVVRGYLAGSGWKDYQETGKVCGITLPEGLENAQKLPEPIFTPAAKAELGEHDENISFEQVIALIGEKLAKQIRDVSIRLYKTASDYAASRGIIIADTKFEFGLDANGELVLMDEILTADSSRFWPAETYHVGSNPPSYDKQFVRDWLETVRLDGKPWPKSPPAPELPAAVVEQTALKYREALERLTQAD
;
A
#
# COMPACT_ATOMS: atom_id res chain seq x y z
N MET A 1 21.04 7.84 -3.02
CA MET A 1 20.41 9.07 -2.50
C MET A 1 20.50 9.06 -0.98
N PRO A 2 20.52 10.21 -0.29
CA PRO A 2 20.50 10.23 1.16
C PRO A 2 19.17 9.66 1.68
N THR A 3 19.24 9.03 2.85
CA THR A 3 18.07 8.49 3.52
C THR A 3 17.22 9.63 4.08
N LEU A 4 15.92 9.63 3.82
CA LEU A 4 14.98 10.64 4.28
C LEU A 4 13.97 10.06 5.26
N TYR A 5 14.17 10.30 6.56
CA TYR A 5 13.22 9.90 7.60
C TYR A 5 12.02 10.86 7.69
N SER A 6 12.22 12.15 7.56
CA SER A 6 11.19 13.19 7.58
C SER A 6 11.60 14.34 6.69
N SER A 7 10.69 14.83 5.88
CA SER A 7 10.95 16.02 5.06
C SER A 7 10.83 17.32 5.87
N SER A 8 11.49 18.36 5.38
CA SER A 8 11.56 19.69 6.00
C SER A 8 11.41 20.80 4.96
N ILE A 9 10.45 20.65 4.04
CA ILE A 9 10.15 21.66 3.02
C ILE A 9 9.60 22.91 3.70
N GLN A 10 10.23 24.05 3.45
CA GLN A 10 9.84 25.37 3.98
C GLN A 10 9.12 26.21 2.93
N SER A 11 9.35 25.93 1.65
CA SER A 11 8.75 26.68 0.53
C SER A 11 7.26 26.39 0.33
N LEU A 12 6.71 25.33 0.94
CA LEU A 12 5.32 24.93 0.83
C LEU A 12 4.68 24.70 2.21
N PRO A 13 3.38 25.01 2.36
CA PRO A 13 2.65 24.69 3.58
C PRO A 13 2.53 23.18 3.82
N LEU A 14 2.99 22.71 4.98
CA LEU A 14 2.79 21.33 5.41
C LEU A 14 1.31 21.11 5.75
N LEU A 15 0.70 20.10 5.17
CA LEU A 15 -0.69 19.69 5.48
C LEU A 15 -0.74 18.54 6.47
N SER A 16 0.10 17.51 6.26
CA SER A 16 0.14 16.36 7.17
C SER A 16 1.46 15.60 7.08
N LYS A 17 1.84 14.96 8.19
CA LYS A 17 2.87 13.92 8.25
C LYS A 17 2.20 12.60 8.60
N GLY A 18 2.07 11.72 7.60
CA GLY A 18 1.55 10.38 7.78
C GLY A 18 2.60 9.40 8.32
N LYS A 19 2.23 8.14 8.42
CA LYS A 19 3.14 7.07 8.90
C LYS A 19 4.40 6.93 8.02
N VAL A 20 4.26 7.13 6.70
CA VAL A 20 5.36 6.95 5.72
C VAL A 20 5.45 8.06 4.68
N ARG A 21 4.50 8.99 4.61
CA ARG A 21 4.48 10.10 3.65
C ARG A 21 4.24 11.43 4.34
N ASP A 22 4.87 12.47 3.78
CA ASP A 22 4.65 13.86 4.15
C ASP A 22 3.96 14.56 2.99
N VAL A 23 2.92 15.36 3.28
CA VAL A 23 2.06 16.00 2.28
C VAL A 23 2.05 17.52 2.48
N TYR A 24 2.32 18.24 1.41
CA TYR A 24 2.36 19.70 1.36
C TYR A 24 1.35 20.24 0.35
N ALA A 25 0.85 21.45 0.58
CA ALA A 25 -0.02 22.13 -0.38
C ALA A 25 0.80 22.74 -1.53
N VAL A 26 0.33 22.56 -2.77
CA VAL A 26 0.84 23.24 -3.96
C VAL A 26 -0.32 24.01 -4.58
N GLY A 27 -0.43 25.30 -4.22
CA GLY A 27 -1.63 26.08 -4.49
C GLY A 27 -2.86 25.50 -3.79
N ASP A 28 -4.03 25.72 -4.36
CA ASP A 28 -5.31 25.32 -3.75
C ASP A 28 -5.77 23.91 -4.19
N ASP A 29 -5.31 23.47 -5.36
CA ASP A 29 -5.85 22.32 -6.09
C ASP A 29 -4.86 21.13 -6.23
N LYS A 30 -3.63 21.26 -5.70
CA LYS A 30 -2.60 20.22 -5.82
C LYS A 30 -1.91 19.94 -4.48
N LEU A 31 -1.25 18.80 -4.46
CA LEU A 31 -0.46 18.31 -3.32
C LEU A 31 0.93 17.90 -3.80
N LEU A 32 1.96 18.20 -3.03
CA LEU A 32 3.25 17.53 -3.11
C LEU A 32 3.25 16.40 -2.10
N MET A 33 3.35 15.17 -2.55
CA MET A 33 3.40 13.97 -1.72
C MET A 33 4.81 13.39 -1.73
N ILE A 34 5.47 13.39 -0.59
CA ILE A 34 6.85 12.89 -0.42
C ILE A 34 6.81 11.55 0.29
N THR A 35 7.26 10.49 -0.38
CA THR A 35 7.42 9.16 0.22
C THR A 35 8.75 9.09 0.93
N THR A 36 8.71 8.93 2.25
CA THR A 36 9.90 8.85 3.11
C THR A 36 10.41 7.42 3.23
N ASP A 37 11.57 7.27 3.85
CA ASP A 37 12.17 5.96 4.13
C ASP A 37 11.68 5.35 5.47
N ARG A 38 10.68 5.98 6.11
CA ARG A 38 10.01 5.38 7.29
C ARG A 38 9.33 4.09 6.92
N LEU A 39 9.36 3.11 7.82
CA LEU A 39 8.58 1.89 7.76
C LEU A 39 7.54 1.91 8.87
N SER A 40 6.31 1.55 8.55
CA SER A 40 5.25 1.29 9.54
C SER A 40 4.82 -0.17 9.47
N ALA A 41 4.82 -0.85 10.61
CA ALA A 41 4.33 -2.20 10.77
C ALA A 41 3.47 -2.30 12.02
N PHE A 42 2.31 -2.97 11.94
CA PHE A 42 1.31 -3.03 13.03
C PHE A 42 0.90 -1.63 13.52
N ASP A 43 0.77 -0.68 12.59
CA ASP A 43 0.47 0.75 12.83
C ASP A 43 1.50 1.52 13.64
N VAL A 44 2.64 0.92 13.96
CA VAL A 44 3.77 1.55 14.64
C VAL A 44 4.85 1.92 13.63
N VAL A 45 5.30 3.19 13.65
CA VAL A 45 6.41 3.66 12.83
C VAL A 45 7.72 3.24 13.49
N MET A 46 8.57 2.52 12.72
CA MET A 46 9.89 2.09 13.19
C MET A 46 10.85 3.27 13.28
N GLY A 47 11.77 3.22 14.25
CA GLY A 47 12.77 4.28 14.46
C GLY A 47 13.85 4.31 13.39
N GLN A 48 14.16 3.16 12.76
CA GLN A 48 15.17 3.06 11.72
C GLN A 48 14.52 3.20 10.33
N PRO A 49 15.03 4.10 9.47
CA PRO A 49 14.61 4.17 8.09
C PRO A 49 15.12 2.96 7.29
N ILE A 50 14.38 2.56 6.27
CA ILE A 50 14.83 1.59 5.28
C ILE A 50 15.43 2.36 4.10
N PRO A 51 16.75 2.26 3.83
CA PRO A 51 17.41 3.02 2.78
C PRO A 51 16.73 2.87 1.43
N GLU A 52 16.52 4.00 0.73
CA GLU A 52 15.90 4.09 -0.60
C GLU A 52 14.44 3.63 -0.69
N LYS A 53 13.81 3.21 0.43
CA LYS A 53 12.42 2.73 0.44
C LYS A 53 11.46 3.71 -0.24
N GLY A 54 11.56 5.00 0.09
CA GLY A 54 10.69 6.03 -0.48
C GLY A 54 10.84 6.17 -1.99
N VAL A 55 12.05 6.06 -2.49
CA VAL A 55 12.35 6.09 -3.93
C VAL A 55 11.76 4.87 -4.62
N VAL A 56 12.02 3.69 -4.09
CA VAL A 56 11.53 2.41 -4.66
C VAL A 56 10.00 2.37 -4.71
N LEU A 57 9.33 2.73 -3.62
CA LEU A 57 7.86 2.74 -3.59
C LEU A 57 7.25 3.76 -4.53
N ASN A 58 7.85 4.96 -4.61
CA ASN A 58 7.38 6.00 -5.54
C ASN A 58 7.53 5.56 -7.01
N GLN A 59 8.66 4.96 -7.37
CA GLN A 59 8.88 4.43 -8.72
C GLN A 59 7.92 3.29 -9.04
N MET A 60 7.68 2.38 -8.09
CA MET A 60 6.74 1.27 -8.24
C MET A 60 5.31 1.78 -8.44
N ALA A 61 4.86 2.74 -7.63
CA ALA A 61 3.54 3.34 -7.79
C ALA A 61 3.39 4.06 -9.14
N ASN A 62 4.38 4.84 -9.56
CA ASN A 62 4.35 5.55 -10.85
C ASN A 62 4.30 4.57 -12.03
N PHE A 63 5.06 3.49 -11.99
CA PHE A 63 5.00 2.42 -12.98
C PHE A 63 3.57 1.85 -13.11
N TRP A 64 2.91 1.57 -11.99
CA TRP A 64 1.57 1.03 -12.01
C TRP A 64 0.51 2.05 -12.42
N PHE A 65 0.64 3.32 -12.02
CA PHE A 65 -0.25 4.39 -12.49
C PHE A 65 -0.21 4.56 -14.00
N ASP A 66 0.96 4.47 -14.60
CA ASP A 66 1.13 4.52 -16.06
C ASP A 66 0.51 3.28 -16.71
N LYS A 67 0.87 2.10 -16.25
CA LYS A 67 0.39 0.82 -16.80
C LYS A 67 -1.12 0.63 -16.72
N LEU A 68 -1.75 1.17 -15.69
CA LEU A 68 -3.19 1.03 -15.43
C LEU A 68 -4.00 2.27 -15.86
N ALA A 69 -3.38 3.25 -16.51
CA ALA A 69 -4.04 4.51 -16.92
C ALA A 69 -5.27 4.32 -17.81
N SER A 70 -5.31 3.23 -18.58
CA SER A 70 -6.47 2.89 -19.42
C SER A 70 -7.66 2.32 -18.64
N VAL A 71 -7.48 1.91 -17.37
CA VAL A 71 -8.54 1.33 -16.54
C VAL A 71 -9.34 2.41 -15.85
N ILE A 72 -8.67 3.41 -15.29
CA ILE A 72 -9.27 4.55 -14.59
C ILE A 72 -8.29 5.73 -14.55
N PRO A 73 -8.76 6.99 -14.61
CA PRO A 73 -7.90 8.15 -14.36
C PRO A 73 -7.27 8.11 -12.97
N ASN A 74 -6.06 8.66 -12.86
CA ASN A 74 -5.36 8.78 -11.58
C ASN A 74 -5.03 10.24 -11.22
N HIS A 75 -4.52 10.44 -10.02
CA HIS A 75 -4.29 11.76 -9.43
C HIS A 75 -2.98 12.43 -9.88
N LEU A 76 -2.10 11.76 -10.59
CA LEU A 76 -0.81 12.34 -11.02
C LEU A 76 -1.03 13.51 -11.98
N THR A 77 -0.26 14.58 -11.81
CA THR A 77 -0.33 15.77 -12.66
C THR A 77 0.73 15.79 -13.76
N GLY A 78 1.79 15.00 -13.62
CA GLY A 78 2.97 15.07 -14.48
C GLY A 78 3.89 16.27 -14.19
N ILE A 79 3.56 17.11 -13.21
CA ILE A 79 4.42 18.23 -12.78
C ILE A 79 5.65 17.68 -12.07
N ASP A 80 6.83 18.16 -12.45
CA ASP A 80 8.08 17.81 -11.78
C ASP A 80 8.09 18.36 -10.33
N PRO A 81 8.22 17.49 -9.31
CA PRO A 81 8.31 17.91 -7.92
C PRO A 81 9.43 18.94 -7.65
N ALA A 82 10.53 18.88 -8.38
CA ALA A 82 11.62 19.85 -8.24
C ALA A 82 11.22 21.28 -8.65
N SER A 83 10.19 21.43 -9.48
CA SER A 83 9.71 22.73 -9.95
C SER A 83 8.82 23.48 -8.96
N VAL A 84 8.36 22.81 -7.90
CA VAL A 84 7.43 23.37 -6.91
C VAL A 84 8.07 23.64 -5.55
N VAL A 85 9.34 23.30 -5.37
CA VAL A 85 10.12 23.55 -4.13
C VAL A 85 11.30 24.48 -4.41
N SER A 86 11.92 25.01 -3.36
CA SER A 86 13.14 25.82 -3.51
C SER A 86 14.36 24.95 -3.89
N ALA A 87 15.39 25.56 -4.46
CA ALA A 87 16.55 24.84 -5.02
C ALA A 87 17.29 23.98 -3.98
N ASP A 88 17.35 24.43 -2.74
CA ASP A 88 17.98 23.74 -1.62
C ASP A 88 17.13 22.58 -1.05
N GLU A 89 15.87 22.45 -1.48
CA GLU A 89 14.94 21.39 -1.08
C GLU A 89 14.81 20.26 -2.11
N ILE A 90 15.36 20.44 -3.31
CA ILE A 90 15.21 19.48 -4.44
C ILE A 90 15.64 18.05 -4.04
N GLU A 91 16.71 17.91 -3.27
CA GLU A 91 17.20 16.59 -2.84
C GLU A 91 16.17 15.81 -2.03
N GLN A 92 15.27 16.49 -1.30
CA GLN A 92 14.22 15.85 -0.51
C GLN A 92 13.07 15.30 -1.34
N VAL A 93 12.89 15.77 -2.58
CA VAL A 93 11.78 15.37 -3.46
C VAL A 93 12.24 14.47 -4.62
N GLN A 94 13.53 14.48 -4.95
CA GLN A 94 14.07 13.80 -6.12
C GLN A 94 13.81 12.29 -6.06
N GLY A 95 13.09 11.76 -7.06
CA GLY A 95 12.81 10.33 -7.23
C GLY A 95 11.79 9.73 -6.25
N ARG A 96 11.39 10.48 -5.20
CA ARG A 96 10.52 9.99 -4.11
C ARG A 96 9.23 10.79 -3.91
N ALA A 97 8.97 11.75 -4.76
CA ALA A 97 7.79 12.60 -4.64
C ALA A 97 6.99 12.66 -5.94
N VAL A 98 5.74 13.04 -5.82
CA VAL A 98 4.83 13.35 -6.93
C VAL A 98 4.05 14.62 -6.62
N VAL A 99 3.71 15.39 -7.67
CA VAL A 99 2.68 16.44 -7.58
C VAL A 99 1.37 15.83 -8.04
N ALA A 100 0.41 15.75 -7.14
CA ALA A 100 -0.90 15.12 -7.34
C ALA A 100 -2.02 16.13 -7.30
N LYS A 101 -3.14 15.83 -7.94
CA LYS A 101 -4.41 16.56 -7.80
C LYS A 101 -4.93 16.43 -6.37
N ARG A 102 -5.44 17.50 -5.81
CA ARG A 102 -6.15 17.47 -4.53
C ARG A 102 -7.58 16.99 -4.78
N LEU A 103 -7.88 15.79 -4.33
CA LEU A 103 -9.19 15.15 -4.49
C LEU A 103 -9.98 15.19 -3.19
N LYS A 104 -11.29 15.01 -3.27
CA LYS A 104 -12.12 14.68 -2.10
C LYS A 104 -11.98 13.18 -1.81
N PRO A 105 -11.30 12.78 -0.73
CA PRO A 105 -11.04 11.38 -0.45
C PRO A 105 -12.33 10.62 -0.13
N ILE A 106 -12.39 9.36 -0.55
CA ILE A 106 -13.43 8.41 -0.15
C ILE A 106 -12.86 7.59 1.00
N LEU A 107 -13.57 7.57 2.14
CA LEU A 107 -13.08 6.95 3.39
C LEU A 107 -13.37 5.44 3.43
N VAL A 108 -13.03 4.76 2.33
CA VAL A 108 -13.12 3.31 2.18
C VAL A 108 -11.80 2.84 1.59
N GLU A 109 -11.16 1.88 2.24
CA GLU A 109 -10.03 1.16 1.69
C GLU A 109 -10.55 0.03 0.80
N ALA A 110 -10.24 0.10 -0.48
CA ALA A 110 -10.68 -0.86 -1.48
C ALA A 110 -9.69 -2.02 -1.58
N VAL A 111 -9.81 -2.99 -0.70
CA VAL A 111 -8.94 -4.17 -0.69
C VAL A 111 -9.50 -5.24 -1.63
N VAL A 112 -8.63 -5.77 -2.48
CA VAL A 112 -8.93 -6.93 -3.34
C VAL A 112 -7.99 -8.07 -2.98
N ARG A 113 -8.55 -9.27 -2.82
CA ARG A 113 -7.79 -10.49 -2.49
C ARG A 113 -7.98 -11.53 -3.57
N GLY A 114 -6.89 -12.00 -4.13
CA GLY A 114 -6.86 -13.18 -5.02
C GLY A 114 -6.39 -14.43 -4.31
N TYR A 115 -5.83 -14.27 -3.10
CA TYR A 115 -5.33 -15.34 -2.24
C TYR A 115 -5.78 -15.09 -0.79
N LEU A 116 -5.93 -16.16 -0.05
CA LEU A 116 -6.40 -16.14 1.34
C LEU A 116 -5.22 -15.95 2.30
N ALA A 117 -4.98 -14.71 2.74
CA ALA A 117 -3.83 -14.36 3.58
C ALA A 117 -4.15 -13.26 4.59
N GLY A 118 -3.30 -13.08 5.59
CA GLY A 118 -3.39 -11.99 6.57
C GLY A 118 -4.70 -11.95 7.34
N SER A 119 -5.37 -10.79 7.41
CA SER A 119 -6.66 -10.65 8.11
C SER A 119 -7.74 -11.51 7.45
N GLY A 120 -7.74 -11.62 6.12
CA GLY A 120 -8.70 -12.47 5.42
C GLY A 120 -8.59 -13.96 5.79
N TRP A 121 -7.38 -14.46 6.01
CA TRP A 121 -7.16 -15.82 6.52
C TRP A 121 -7.71 -15.99 7.95
N LYS A 122 -7.48 -15.01 8.82
CA LYS A 122 -8.02 -15.03 10.20
C LYS A 122 -9.54 -15.04 10.22
N ASP A 123 -10.16 -14.12 9.48
CA ASP A 123 -11.63 -14.04 9.37
C ASP A 123 -12.22 -15.37 8.86
N TYR A 124 -11.59 -15.97 7.84
CA TYR A 124 -12.01 -17.25 7.30
C TYR A 124 -11.90 -18.39 8.31
N GLN A 125 -10.79 -18.47 9.07
CA GLN A 125 -10.64 -19.49 10.12
C GLN A 125 -11.73 -19.40 11.21
N GLU A 126 -12.16 -18.18 11.53
CA GLU A 126 -13.16 -17.94 12.58
C GLU A 126 -14.60 -18.17 12.10
N THR A 127 -14.89 -17.80 10.85
CA THR A 127 -16.28 -17.67 10.39
C THR A 127 -16.59 -18.39 9.07
N GLY A 128 -15.59 -18.87 8.34
CA GLY A 128 -15.75 -19.37 6.97
C GLY A 128 -16.02 -18.25 5.94
N LYS A 129 -15.91 -16.98 6.37
CA LYS A 129 -16.24 -15.80 5.55
C LYS A 129 -15.14 -14.75 5.61
N VAL A 130 -15.10 -13.88 4.60
CA VAL A 130 -14.28 -12.65 4.60
C VAL A 130 -15.19 -11.48 4.19
N CYS A 131 -15.30 -10.44 5.00
CA CYS A 131 -16.20 -9.30 4.77
C CYS A 131 -17.65 -9.70 4.39
N GLY A 132 -18.18 -10.75 5.02
CA GLY A 132 -19.50 -11.29 4.73
C GLY A 132 -19.58 -12.25 3.53
N ILE A 133 -18.52 -12.37 2.71
CA ILE A 133 -18.45 -13.29 1.59
C ILE A 133 -18.16 -14.71 2.10
N THR A 134 -19.08 -15.64 1.90
CA THR A 134 -18.86 -17.06 2.21
C THR A 134 -17.88 -17.66 1.21
N LEU A 135 -16.83 -18.29 1.70
CA LEU A 135 -15.83 -18.99 0.89
C LEU A 135 -16.02 -20.50 0.94
N PRO A 136 -15.47 -21.26 -0.04
CA PRO A 136 -15.48 -22.72 0.00
C PRO A 136 -14.85 -23.26 1.30
N GLU A 137 -15.34 -24.40 1.78
CA GLU A 137 -14.75 -25.09 2.92
C GLU A 137 -13.40 -25.72 2.56
N GLY A 138 -12.53 -25.83 3.56
CA GLY A 138 -11.25 -26.52 3.43
C GLY A 138 -10.16 -25.71 2.72
N LEU A 139 -10.33 -24.39 2.56
CA LEU A 139 -9.25 -23.54 2.10
C LEU A 139 -8.11 -23.46 3.12
N GLU A 140 -6.89 -23.39 2.62
CA GLU A 140 -5.67 -23.27 3.42
C GLU A 140 -5.09 -21.85 3.34
N ASN A 141 -4.18 -21.53 4.26
CA ASN A 141 -3.44 -20.26 4.22
C ASN A 141 -2.66 -20.12 2.89
N ALA A 142 -2.63 -18.93 2.36
CA ALA A 142 -2.05 -18.58 1.07
C ALA A 142 -2.69 -19.27 -0.15
N GLN A 143 -3.80 -19.96 0.00
CA GLN A 143 -4.48 -20.59 -1.13
C GLN A 143 -5.07 -19.54 -2.07
N LYS A 144 -4.90 -19.77 -3.40
CA LYS A 144 -5.54 -18.98 -4.44
C LYS A 144 -7.05 -19.15 -4.37
N LEU A 145 -7.76 -18.03 -4.38
CA LEU A 145 -9.22 -18.03 -4.43
C LEU A 145 -9.73 -18.37 -5.85
N PRO A 146 -10.90 -18.98 -6.01
CA PRO A 146 -11.50 -19.26 -7.33
C PRO A 146 -11.64 -18.00 -8.17
N GLU A 147 -12.04 -16.87 -7.54
CA GLU A 147 -12.11 -15.54 -8.13
C GLU A 147 -11.60 -14.52 -7.12
N PRO A 148 -10.99 -13.41 -7.57
CA PRO A 148 -10.65 -12.31 -6.68
C PRO A 148 -11.89 -11.72 -6.03
N ILE A 149 -11.81 -11.45 -4.73
CA ILE A 149 -12.91 -10.89 -3.94
C ILE A 149 -12.59 -9.48 -3.48
N PHE A 150 -13.62 -8.63 -3.43
CA PHE A 150 -13.55 -7.28 -2.88
C PHE A 150 -13.87 -7.34 -1.39
N THR A 151 -12.88 -7.00 -0.57
CA THR A 151 -12.92 -7.11 0.91
C THR A 151 -12.57 -5.77 1.53
N PRO A 152 -13.47 -4.78 1.48
CA PRO A 152 -13.20 -3.41 1.90
C PRO A 152 -12.96 -3.29 3.40
N ALA A 153 -12.27 -2.20 3.78
CA ALA A 153 -12.18 -1.76 5.15
C ALA A 153 -12.65 -0.30 5.29
N ALA A 154 -13.23 0.02 6.41
CA ALA A 154 -13.48 1.41 6.79
C ALA A 154 -12.15 2.03 7.22
N LYS A 155 -11.85 3.22 6.70
CA LYS A 155 -10.66 3.97 7.09
C LYS A 155 -10.86 4.50 8.50
N ALA A 156 -10.07 4.01 9.44
CA ALA A 156 -10.14 4.41 10.83
C ALA A 156 -9.59 5.83 11.05
N GLU A 157 -9.96 6.45 12.18
CA GLU A 157 -9.32 7.68 12.63
C GLU A 157 -7.85 7.43 12.99
N LEU A 158 -7.05 8.51 13.02
CA LEU A 158 -5.63 8.43 13.34
C LEU A 158 -5.39 7.76 14.70
N GLY A 159 -4.79 6.58 14.69
CA GLY A 159 -4.47 5.80 15.89
C GLY A 159 -5.34 4.56 16.13
N GLU A 160 -6.36 4.36 15.33
CA GLU A 160 -7.19 3.15 15.32
C GLU A 160 -6.79 2.23 14.15
N HIS A 161 -7.23 0.98 14.20
CA HIS A 161 -7.00 0.00 13.13
C HIS A 161 -8.16 0.01 12.13
N ASP A 162 -7.84 -0.09 10.84
CA ASP A 162 -8.84 -0.25 9.80
C ASP A 162 -9.62 -1.57 10.02
N GLU A 163 -10.95 -1.48 10.03
CA GLU A 163 -11.82 -2.63 10.25
C GLU A 163 -12.38 -3.14 8.92
N ASN A 164 -12.29 -4.45 8.71
CA ASN A 164 -12.95 -5.11 7.59
C ASN A 164 -14.46 -4.89 7.68
N ILE A 165 -15.07 -4.41 6.60
CA ILE A 165 -16.53 -4.16 6.52
C ILE A 165 -17.15 -4.93 5.36
N SER A 166 -18.45 -5.18 5.42
CA SER A 166 -19.18 -5.81 4.33
C SER A 166 -19.45 -4.82 3.20
N PHE A 167 -19.77 -5.35 2.02
CA PHE A 167 -20.15 -4.51 0.87
C PHE A 167 -21.42 -3.68 1.14
N GLU A 168 -22.37 -4.21 1.91
CA GLU A 168 -23.58 -3.51 2.36
C GLU A 168 -23.23 -2.31 3.24
N GLN A 169 -22.24 -2.45 4.10
CA GLN A 169 -21.74 -1.33 4.93
C GLN A 169 -21.05 -0.26 4.05
N VAL A 170 -20.32 -0.65 3.01
CA VAL A 170 -19.80 0.33 2.03
C VAL A 170 -20.94 1.07 1.34
N ILE A 171 -21.99 0.37 0.91
CA ILE A 171 -23.19 1.00 0.31
C ILE A 171 -23.81 2.01 1.27
N ALA A 172 -23.92 1.68 2.55
CA ALA A 172 -24.43 2.59 3.55
C ALA A 172 -23.57 3.85 3.74
N LEU A 173 -22.25 3.73 3.59
CA LEU A 173 -21.30 4.83 3.77
C LEU A 173 -21.26 5.79 2.57
N ILE A 174 -21.25 5.27 1.34
CA ILE A 174 -20.96 6.07 0.13
C ILE A 174 -22.03 5.99 -0.96
N GLY A 175 -23.09 5.23 -0.74
CA GLY A 175 -24.17 5.02 -1.70
C GLY A 175 -23.88 3.87 -2.68
N GLU A 176 -24.94 3.24 -3.16
CA GLU A 176 -24.87 2.01 -3.96
C GLU A 176 -24.12 2.19 -5.29
N LYS A 177 -24.37 3.30 -6.01
CA LYS A 177 -23.75 3.57 -7.30
C LYS A 177 -22.22 3.64 -7.17
N LEU A 178 -21.72 4.42 -6.22
CA LEU A 178 -20.30 4.62 -6.02
C LEU A 178 -19.63 3.36 -5.44
N ALA A 179 -20.29 2.66 -4.53
CA ALA A 179 -19.82 1.40 -3.98
C ALA A 179 -19.61 0.33 -5.05
N LYS A 180 -20.58 0.16 -5.96
CA LYS A 180 -20.45 -0.77 -7.11
C LYS A 180 -19.32 -0.35 -8.05
N GLN A 181 -19.20 0.94 -8.36
CA GLN A 181 -18.14 1.45 -9.22
C GLN A 181 -16.75 1.17 -8.64
N ILE A 182 -16.55 1.44 -7.34
CA ILE A 182 -15.28 1.17 -6.65
C ILE A 182 -14.97 -0.33 -6.65
N ARG A 183 -15.92 -1.18 -6.29
CA ARG A 183 -15.73 -2.63 -6.29
C ARG A 183 -15.29 -3.13 -7.67
N ASP A 184 -16.04 -2.77 -8.70
CA ASP A 184 -15.84 -3.31 -10.05
C ASP A 184 -14.52 -2.82 -10.67
N VAL A 185 -14.15 -1.55 -10.45
CA VAL A 185 -12.87 -1.00 -10.90
C VAL A 185 -11.70 -1.60 -10.12
N SER A 186 -11.83 -1.80 -8.81
CA SER A 186 -10.77 -2.40 -7.99
C SER A 186 -10.47 -3.83 -8.41
N ILE A 187 -11.49 -4.65 -8.67
CA ILE A 187 -11.32 -6.01 -9.17
C ILE A 187 -10.64 -6.00 -10.55
N ARG A 188 -11.02 -5.06 -11.44
CA ARG A 188 -10.41 -4.93 -12.76
C ARG A 188 -8.95 -4.50 -12.67
N LEU A 189 -8.63 -3.51 -11.83
CA LEU A 189 -7.25 -3.09 -11.55
C LEU A 189 -6.42 -4.26 -11.05
N TYR A 190 -6.93 -4.99 -10.06
CA TYR A 190 -6.26 -6.15 -9.48
C TYR A 190 -5.98 -7.23 -10.54
N LYS A 191 -6.99 -7.63 -11.33
CA LYS A 191 -6.83 -8.67 -12.37
C LYS A 191 -5.76 -8.26 -13.38
N THR A 192 -5.84 -7.04 -13.93
CA THR A 192 -4.86 -6.52 -14.88
C THR A 192 -3.45 -6.51 -14.32
N ALA A 193 -3.28 -6.06 -13.07
CA ALA A 193 -1.98 -6.02 -12.41
C ALA A 193 -1.44 -7.41 -12.09
N SER A 194 -2.30 -8.32 -11.61
CA SER A 194 -1.91 -9.69 -11.26
C SER A 194 -1.46 -10.49 -12.47
N ASP A 195 -2.12 -10.35 -13.62
CA ASP A 195 -1.73 -11.02 -14.87
C ASP A 195 -0.34 -10.55 -15.32
N TYR A 196 -0.08 -9.24 -15.25
CA TYR A 196 1.24 -8.70 -15.57
C TYR A 196 2.30 -9.15 -14.56
N ALA A 197 2.04 -9.03 -13.26
CA ALA A 197 3.01 -9.43 -12.21
C ALA A 197 3.35 -10.92 -12.30
N ALA A 198 2.38 -11.77 -12.64
CA ALA A 198 2.59 -13.20 -12.84
C ALA A 198 3.59 -13.47 -13.98
N SER A 199 3.54 -12.70 -15.08
CA SER A 199 4.52 -12.79 -16.18
C SER A 199 5.95 -12.41 -15.74
N ARG A 200 6.07 -11.72 -14.61
CA ARG A 200 7.35 -11.30 -13.98
C ARG A 200 7.75 -12.17 -12.78
N GLY A 201 7.07 -13.31 -12.58
CA GLY A 201 7.35 -14.22 -11.48
C GLY A 201 6.91 -13.69 -10.11
N ILE A 202 5.99 -12.73 -10.06
CA ILE A 202 5.45 -12.15 -8.84
C ILE A 202 3.96 -12.48 -8.72
N ILE A 203 3.56 -13.01 -7.57
CA ILE A 203 2.16 -13.16 -7.18
C ILE A 203 1.75 -11.94 -6.36
N ILE A 204 0.70 -11.24 -6.78
CA ILE A 204 0.01 -10.24 -5.96
C ILE A 204 -1.10 -10.96 -5.20
N ALA A 205 -0.88 -11.23 -3.92
CA ALA A 205 -1.86 -11.98 -3.13
C ALA A 205 -3.09 -11.14 -2.77
N ASP A 206 -2.85 -9.92 -2.33
CA ASP A 206 -3.85 -8.88 -2.10
C ASP A 206 -3.25 -7.49 -2.31
N THR A 207 -4.10 -6.51 -2.47
CA THR A 207 -3.71 -5.12 -2.57
C THR A 207 -4.82 -4.21 -2.08
N LYS A 208 -4.45 -3.01 -1.66
CA LYS A 208 -5.32 -1.94 -1.22
C LYS A 208 -5.25 -0.78 -2.22
N PHE A 209 -6.41 -0.33 -2.69
CA PHE A 209 -6.56 0.89 -3.47
C PHE A 209 -7.28 1.97 -2.65
N GLU A 210 -6.98 3.22 -2.97
CA GLU A 210 -7.69 4.38 -2.45
C GLU A 210 -8.21 5.23 -3.61
N PHE A 211 -9.38 5.83 -3.40
CA PHE A 211 -10.05 6.64 -4.41
C PHE A 211 -10.48 7.99 -3.85
N GLY A 212 -10.58 8.95 -4.74
CA GLY A 212 -11.17 10.24 -4.46
C GLY A 212 -12.09 10.69 -5.60
N LEU A 213 -12.83 11.75 -5.35
CA LEU A 213 -13.64 12.41 -6.37
C LEU A 213 -12.95 13.71 -6.78
N ASP A 214 -12.91 13.97 -8.08
CA ASP A 214 -12.46 15.24 -8.62
C ASP A 214 -13.54 16.35 -8.48
N ALA A 215 -13.26 17.53 -8.99
CA ALA A 215 -14.20 18.68 -8.94
C ALA A 215 -15.51 18.42 -9.70
N ASN A 216 -15.54 17.49 -10.64
CA ASN A 216 -16.73 17.10 -11.41
C ASN A 216 -17.47 15.92 -10.76
N GLY A 217 -16.97 15.39 -9.65
CA GLY A 217 -17.52 14.19 -9.00
C GLY A 217 -17.12 12.87 -9.66
N GLU A 218 -16.14 12.89 -10.55
CA GLU A 218 -15.64 11.68 -11.20
C GLU A 218 -14.66 10.93 -10.30
N LEU A 219 -14.75 9.60 -10.35
CA LEU A 219 -13.89 8.70 -9.55
C LEU A 219 -12.46 8.68 -10.10
N VAL A 220 -11.49 8.93 -9.22
CA VAL A 220 -10.06 9.00 -9.53
C VAL A 220 -9.29 8.10 -8.57
N LEU A 221 -8.36 7.29 -9.11
CA LEU A 221 -7.44 6.47 -8.33
C LEU A 221 -6.36 7.36 -7.71
N MET A 222 -6.08 7.19 -6.43
CA MET A 222 -5.15 8.06 -5.70
C MET A 222 -4.26 7.30 -4.72
N ASP A 223 -3.43 8.03 -4.03
CA ASP A 223 -2.50 7.61 -3.00
C ASP A 223 -1.33 6.79 -3.57
N GLU A 224 -1.08 5.60 -3.09
CA GLU A 224 -0.14 4.65 -3.67
C GLU A 224 -0.88 3.40 -4.15
N ILE A 225 -0.38 2.77 -5.19
CA ILE A 225 -0.98 1.55 -5.71
C ILE A 225 0.06 0.47 -5.94
N LEU A 226 -0.29 -0.75 -5.58
CA LEU A 226 0.48 -1.96 -5.94
C LEU A 226 1.97 -1.85 -5.58
N THR A 227 2.25 -1.24 -4.44
CA THR A 227 3.59 -1.18 -3.87
C THR A 227 3.80 -2.31 -2.86
N ALA A 228 5.04 -2.52 -2.45
CA ALA A 228 5.39 -3.45 -1.40
C ALA A 228 4.87 -3.02 0.00
N ASP A 229 4.30 -1.81 0.15
CA ASP A 229 3.63 -1.35 1.37
C ASP A 229 2.11 -1.57 1.32
N SER A 230 1.48 -1.41 0.15
CA SER A 230 0.03 -1.56 -0.05
C SER A 230 -0.41 -2.95 -0.50
N SER A 231 0.53 -3.86 -0.79
CA SER A 231 0.26 -5.18 -1.36
C SER A 231 1.11 -6.27 -0.72
N ARG A 232 0.64 -7.52 -0.80
CA ARG A 232 1.47 -8.70 -0.56
C ARG A 232 2.02 -9.22 -1.87
N PHE A 233 3.34 -9.20 -1.99
CA PHE A 233 4.08 -9.69 -3.14
C PHE A 233 4.86 -10.95 -2.78
N TRP A 234 4.55 -12.06 -3.45
CA TRP A 234 5.24 -13.33 -3.25
C TRP A 234 6.04 -13.75 -4.47
N PRO A 235 7.25 -14.28 -4.32
CA PRO A 235 7.95 -14.94 -5.41
C PRO A 235 7.15 -16.17 -5.87
N ALA A 236 6.80 -16.24 -7.15
CA ALA A 236 6.04 -17.37 -7.69
C ALA A 236 6.81 -18.70 -7.56
N GLU A 237 8.13 -18.64 -7.66
CA GLU A 237 9.02 -19.80 -7.60
C GLU A 237 9.08 -20.50 -6.23
N THR A 238 8.81 -19.77 -5.13
CA THR A 238 8.86 -20.27 -3.75
C THR A 238 7.50 -20.30 -3.07
N TYR A 239 6.44 -20.01 -3.83
CA TYR A 239 5.08 -20.03 -3.32
C TYR A 239 4.59 -21.45 -3.04
N HIS A 240 4.05 -21.67 -1.84
CA HIS A 240 3.37 -22.90 -1.44
C HIS A 240 2.11 -22.61 -0.64
N VAL A 241 1.07 -23.36 -0.89
CA VAL A 241 -0.19 -23.33 -0.11
C VAL A 241 0.07 -23.94 1.28
N GLY A 242 -0.67 -23.47 2.28
CA GLY A 242 -0.60 -23.98 3.66
C GLY A 242 0.48 -23.33 4.54
N SER A 243 1.27 -22.42 4.01
CA SER A 243 2.32 -21.70 4.75
C SER A 243 2.28 -20.20 4.48
N ASN A 244 3.03 -19.40 5.26
CA ASN A 244 3.30 -18.02 4.90
C ASN A 244 4.39 -17.99 3.83
N PRO A 245 4.10 -17.61 2.58
CA PRO A 245 5.13 -17.57 1.55
C PRO A 245 6.19 -16.52 1.88
N PRO A 246 7.46 -16.71 1.44
CA PRO A 246 8.42 -15.61 1.41
C PRO A 246 7.84 -14.40 0.69
N SER A 247 8.19 -13.19 1.10
CA SER A 247 7.60 -11.99 0.52
C SER A 247 8.64 -10.95 0.15
N TYR A 248 8.28 -10.09 -0.82
CA TYR A 248 9.03 -8.89 -1.19
C TYR A 248 8.54 -7.63 -0.46
N ASP A 249 7.52 -7.78 0.38
CA ASP A 249 6.86 -6.70 1.10
C ASP A 249 7.29 -6.65 2.58
N LYS A 250 6.65 -5.77 3.34
CA LYS A 250 6.91 -5.56 4.77
C LYS A 250 6.56 -6.77 5.68
N GLN A 251 6.04 -7.87 5.13
CA GLN A 251 5.78 -9.08 5.91
C GLN A 251 7.08 -9.64 6.51
N PHE A 252 8.21 -9.51 5.80
CA PHE A 252 9.51 -9.88 6.34
C PHE A 252 9.84 -9.18 7.67
N VAL A 253 9.57 -7.88 7.76
CA VAL A 253 9.76 -7.14 9.02
C VAL A 253 8.72 -7.55 10.06
N ARG A 254 7.47 -7.79 9.66
CA ARG A 254 6.43 -8.25 10.57
C ARG A 254 6.77 -9.60 11.20
N ASP A 255 7.27 -10.54 10.39
CA ASP A 255 7.67 -11.87 10.86
C ASP A 255 8.81 -11.74 11.89
N TRP A 256 9.79 -10.87 11.63
CA TRP A 256 10.83 -10.59 12.61
C TRP A 256 10.25 -9.96 13.89
N LEU A 257 9.38 -8.95 13.78
CA LEU A 257 8.75 -8.28 14.93
C LEU A 257 7.98 -9.26 15.82
N GLU A 258 7.38 -10.30 15.26
CA GLU A 258 6.68 -11.33 16.03
C GLU A 258 7.63 -12.23 16.85
N THR A 259 8.91 -12.27 16.50
CA THR A 259 9.94 -12.95 17.30
C THR A 259 10.46 -12.11 18.47
N VAL A 260 10.23 -10.79 18.45
CA VAL A 260 10.76 -9.87 19.46
C VAL A 260 10.12 -10.13 20.82
N ARG A 261 10.96 -10.15 21.85
CA ARG A 261 10.55 -10.29 23.24
C ARG A 261 11.08 -9.10 24.05
N LEU A 262 10.18 -8.42 24.76
CA LEU A 262 10.50 -7.38 25.72
C LEU A 262 10.21 -7.94 27.12
N ASP A 263 11.20 -7.98 27.98
CA ASP A 263 11.11 -8.59 29.31
C ASP A 263 10.49 -9.99 29.30
N GLY A 264 10.86 -10.80 28.31
CA GLY A 264 10.38 -12.19 28.13
C GLY A 264 8.99 -12.33 27.52
N LYS A 265 8.27 -11.23 27.26
CA LYS A 265 6.93 -11.22 26.63
C LYS A 265 7.00 -10.79 25.17
N PRO A 266 6.08 -11.27 24.31
CA PRO A 266 5.97 -10.75 22.96
C PRO A 266 5.81 -9.23 22.97
N TRP A 267 6.41 -8.53 21.99
CA TRP A 267 6.16 -7.10 21.80
C TRP A 267 4.65 -6.85 21.58
N PRO A 268 4.04 -5.89 22.31
CA PRO A 268 2.58 -5.70 22.29
C PRO A 268 2.05 -5.01 21.03
N LYS A 269 2.86 -4.85 19.98
CA LYS A 269 2.52 -4.16 18.72
C LYS A 269 2.06 -2.71 18.93
N SER A 270 2.66 -2.05 19.91
CA SER A 270 2.41 -0.65 20.28
C SER A 270 3.73 0.07 20.56
N PRO A 271 3.78 1.41 20.49
CA PRO A 271 4.98 2.18 20.85
C PRO A 271 5.47 1.90 22.29
N PRO A 272 6.80 1.92 22.51
CA PRO A 272 7.85 2.22 21.55
C PRO A 272 8.13 1.05 20.58
N ALA A 273 8.50 1.40 19.34
CA ALA A 273 8.93 0.42 18.35
C ALA A 273 10.24 -0.26 18.79
N PRO A 274 10.38 -1.59 18.60
CA PRO A 274 11.66 -2.25 18.75
C PRO A 274 12.69 -1.71 17.75
N GLU A 275 13.96 -1.71 18.14
CA GLU A 275 15.06 -1.36 17.23
C GLU A 275 15.27 -2.48 16.20
N LEU A 276 15.20 -2.14 14.91
CA LEU A 276 15.44 -3.09 13.82
C LEU A 276 16.94 -3.37 13.71
N PRO A 277 17.38 -4.66 13.73
CA PRO A 277 18.76 -5.00 13.42
C PRO A 277 19.18 -4.56 12.02
N ALA A 278 20.45 -4.17 11.85
CA ALA A 278 20.98 -3.76 10.55
C ALA A 278 20.70 -4.78 9.44
N ALA A 279 20.84 -6.07 9.73
CA ALA A 279 20.55 -7.14 8.78
C ALA A 279 19.07 -7.17 8.33
N VAL A 280 18.12 -6.84 9.22
CA VAL A 280 16.69 -6.76 8.88
C VAL A 280 16.43 -5.53 7.99
N VAL A 281 17.06 -4.40 8.29
CA VAL A 281 16.98 -3.17 7.48
C VAL A 281 17.52 -3.42 6.07
N GLU A 282 18.71 -4.00 5.94
CA GLU A 282 19.37 -4.30 4.66
C GLU A 282 18.54 -5.28 3.82
N GLN A 283 18.10 -6.39 4.42
CA GLN A 283 17.29 -7.39 3.71
C GLN A 283 15.94 -6.82 3.26
N THR A 284 15.34 -5.95 4.06
CA THR A 284 14.09 -5.27 3.66
C THR A 284 14.32 -4.36 2.46
N ALA A 285 15.39 -3.56 2.47
CA ALA A 285 15.75 -2.71 1.33
C ALA A 285 16.02 -3.52 0.06
N LEU A 286 16.74 -4.64 0.17
CA LEU A 286 17.01 -5.55 -0.96
C LEU A 286 15.72 -6.14 -1.54
N LYS A 287 14.80 -6.61 -0.71
CA LYS A 287 13.51 -7.18 -1.15
C LYS A 287 12.64 -6.17 -1.89
N TYR A 288 12.58 -4.92 -1.41
CA TYR A 288 11.82 -3.86 -2.07
C TYR A 288 12.42 -3.53 -3.44
N ARG A 289 13.74 -3.44 -3.52
CA ARG A 289 14.45 -3.18 -4.78
C ARG A 289 14.26 -4.34 -5.77
N GLU A 290 14.40 -5.59 -5.33
CA GLU A 290 14.19 -6.77 -6.16
C GLU A 290 12.77 -6.81 -6.75
N ALA A 291 11.74 -6.47 -5.95
CA ALA A 291 10.37 -6.40 -6.44
C ALA A 291 10.23 -5.35 -7.56
N LEU A 292 10.79 -4.14 -7.37
CA LEU A 292 10.77 -3.10 -8.38
C LEU A 292 11.48 -3.54 -9.67
N GLU A 293 12.69 -4.08 -9.55
CA GLU A 293 13.49 -4.54 -10.70
C GLU A 293 12.75 -5.60 -11.50
N ARG A 294 12.18 -6.62 -10.84
CA ARG A 294 11.40 -7.67 -11.52
C ARG A 294 10.19 -7.11 -12.26
N LEU A 295 9.46 -6.16 -11.65
CA LEU A 295 8.29 -5.55 -12.26
C LEU A 295 8.64 -4.66 -13.45
N THR A 296 9.76 -3.94 -13.40
CA THR A 296 10.12 -2.91 -14.38
C THR A 296 11.13 -3.36 -15.43
N GLN A 297 11.66 -4.58 -15.34
CA GLN A 297 12.55 -5.13 -16.38
C GLN A 297 11.89 -5.02 -17.76
N ALA A 298 12.65 -4.53 -18.74
CA ALA A 298 12.24 -4.59 -20.14
C ALA A 298 12.14 -6.06 -20.60
N ASP A 299 11.23 -6.33 -21.54
CA ASP A 299 11.10 -7.64 -22.18
C ASP A 299 12.33 -7.99 -22.99
#